data_0587cb2f1b606b6afeae3cf23a0a8c63
#
_entry.id   0587cb2f1b606b6afeae3cf23a0a8c63
#
_cell.length_a   1.000
_cell.length_b   1.000
_cell.length_c   1.000
_cell.angle_alpha   90.00
_cell.angle_beta   90.00
_cell.angle_gamma   90.00
#
_symmetry.space_group_name_H-M   'P 1'
#
loop_
_entity.id
_entity.type
_entity.pdbx_description
1 polymer ?
#
loop_
_entity_poly.entity_id
_entity_poly.type
_entity_poly.pdbx_seq_one_letter_code
_entity_poly.pdbx_strand_id
1 'polypeptide(L)'
;MTGSAAGSSLHTFGALSRSAIRDFVPAETCWRTAELVGRSVEVAYRLNQQEHSRRLDAGLGSLCASDQLDMLLGLPSGLPVPVESLTARERRTLRRIPSGALERSGHLVQRHAVQPLMVDMVLVPVRGWRSGLQDAGRFAPFAMRMMSLTSAPSDVQSLVLEASYYGIGVLVADGDDQEVLVPPRPFIRRRHTAAGWQFVEQVYQQVQPQHL
;
A
#
# COMPACT_ATOMS: atom_id res chain seq x y z
N MET A 1 35.22 10.74 7.62
CA MET A 1 34.78 10.16 6.35
C MET A 1 34.33 8.73 6.60
N THR A 2 33.11 8.53 7.11
CA THR A 2 32.51 7.21 7.34
C THR A 2 30.99 7.36 7.24
N GLY A 3 30.43 7.16 6.05
CA GLY A 3 28.98 7.29 5.86
C GLY A 3 28.54 6.84 4.46
N SER A 4 28.79 5.59 4.06
CA SER A 4 28.23 5.09 2.78
C SER A 4 28.02 3.57 2.69
N ALA A 5 28.19 2.80 3.76
CA ALA A 5 28.07 1.34 3.68
C ALA A 5 26.66 0.79 3.99
N ALA A 6 25.84 1.53 4.72
CA ALA A 6 24.51 1.03 5.15
C ALA A 6 23.46 1.06 4.04
N GLY A 7 23.52 2.01 3.11
CA GLY A 7 22.53 2.14 2.04
C GLY A 7 22.65 1.03 0.97
N SER A 8 23.87 0.58 0.66
CA SER A 8 24.10 -0.44 -0.36
C SER A 8 23.60 -1.83 0.08
N SER A 9 23.72 -2.15 1.36
CA SER A 9 23.30 -3.45 1.92
C SER A 9 21.76 -3.64 1.91
N LEU A 10 21.00 -2.58 2.21
CA LEU A 10 19.53 -2.63 2.18
C LEU A 10 18.98 -2.79 0.76
N HIS A 11 19.60 -2.14 -0.24
CA HIS A 11 19.19 -2.28 -1.64
C HIS A 11 19.46 -3.69 -2.19
N THR A 12 20.57 -4.30 -1.83
CA THR A 12 20.92 -5.67 -2.26
C THR A 12 20.01 -6.70 -1.59
N PHE A 13 19.72 -6.54 -0.29
CA PHE A 13 18.81 -7.40 0.45
C PHE A 13 17.39 -7.38 -0.14
N GLY A 14 16.86 -6.19 -0.48
CA GLY A 14 15.53 -6.06 -1.10
C GLY A 14 15.43 -6.74 -2.47
N ALA A 15 16.45 -6.66 -3.31
CA ALA A 15 16.43 -7.26 -4.65
C ALA A 15 16.43 -8.80 -4.61
N LEU A 16 17.23 -9.40 -3.75
CA LEU A 16 17.28 -10.85 -3.55
C LEU A 16 15.95 -11.37 -2.98
N SER A 17 15.46 -10.76 -1.91
CA SER A 17 14.19 -11.16 -1.28
C SER A 17 12.99 -11.19 -2.24
N ARG A 18 12.98 -10.32 -3.25
CA ARG A 18 11.91 -10.27 -4.26
C ARG A 18 11.90 -11.50 -5.17
N SER A 19 13.04 -12.14 -5.42
CA SER A 19 13.12 -13.33 -6.27
C SER A 19 12.37 -14.51 -5.66
N ALA A 20 12.54 -14.77 -4.36
CA ALA A 20 11.94 -15.89 -3.65
C ALA A 20 10.40 -15.76 -3.48
N ILE A 21 9.89 -14.54 -3.54
CA ILE A 21 8.45 -14.27 -3.30
C ILE A 21 7.70 -13.84 -4.57
N ARG A 22 8.37 -13.92 -5.72
CA ARG A 22 7.83 -13.48 -7.02
C ARG A 22 6.53 -14.18 -7.39
N ASP A 23 6.41 -15.46 -7.05
CA ASP A 23 5.24 -16.26 -7.41
C ASP A 23 3.97 -15.93 -6.60
N PHE A 24 4.10 -15.13 -5.53
CA PHE A 24 2.95 -14.71 -4.74
C PHE A 24 2.31 -13.41 -5.24
N VAL A 25 2.92 -12.71 -6.20
CA VAL A 25 2.40 -11.46 -6.77
C VAL A 25 2.34 -11.55 -8.29
N PRO A 26 1.46 -10.78 -8.95
CA PRO A 26 1.42 -10.73 -10.41
C PRO A 26 2.75 -10.31 -11.03
N ALA A 27 3.04 -10.81 -12.24
CA ALA A 27 4.32 -10.57 -12.92
C ALA A 27 4.59 -9.07 -13.21
N GLU A 28 3.54 -8.29 -13.43
CA GLU A 28 3.59 -6.85 -13.71
C GLU A 28 3.78 -5.98 -12.46
N THR A 29 3.94 -6.60 -11.29
CA THR A 29 4.08 -5.89 -10.02
C THR A 29 5.42 -5.15 -9.92
N CYS A 30 5.35 -3.86 -9.58
CA CYS A 30 6.51 -3.03 -9.25
C CYS A 30 6.81 -3.11 -7.75
N TRP A 31 8.08 -2.90 -7.39
CA TRP A 31 8.53 -2.89 -6.00
C TRP A 31 9.18 -1.56 -5.61
N ARG A 32 8.87 -1.08 -4.43
CA ARG A 32 9.48 0.13 -3.87
C ARG A 32 9.58 0.04 -2.35
N THR A 33 10.67 0.56 -1.81
CA THR A 33 10.79 0.83 -0.36
C THR A 33 9.94 2.04 -0.02
N ALA A 34 9.16 1.96 1.04
CA ALA A 34 8.27 3.02 1.50
C ALA A 34 8.21 3.07 3.03
N GLU A 35 7.98 4.28 3.57
CA GLU A 35 7.75 4.50 4.99
C GLU A 35 6.24 4.47 5.28
N LEU A 36 5.75 3.35 5.78
CA LEU A 36 4.32 3.13 6.04
C LEU A 36 4.08 2.70 7.48
N VAL A 37 3.10 3.33 8.12
CA VAL A 37 2.71 3.02 9.52
C VAL A 37 3.92 3.06 10.48
N GLY A 38 4.87 3.99 10.24
CA GLY A 38 6.08 4.16 11.03
C GLY A 38 7.13 3.05 10.85
N ARG A 39 7.11 2.35 9.72
CA ARG A 39 8.06 1.30 9.35
C ARG A 39 8.54 1.47 7.92
N SER A 40 9.82 1.21 7.71
CA SER A 40 10.39 1.03 6.38
C SER A 40 10.02 -0.37 5.88
N VAL A 41 9.33 -0.45 4.77
CA VAL A 41 8.80 -1.70 4.20
C VAL A 41 9.04 -1.75 2.70
N GLU A 42 9.07 -2.94 2.14
CA GLU A 42 9.00 -3.14 0.69
C GLU A 42 7.55 -3.33 0.27
N VAL A 43 7.11 -2.52 -0.68
CA VAL A 43 5.73 -2.57 -1.20
C VAL A 43 5.73 -3.08 -2.63
N ALA A 44 4.96 -4.13 -2.86
CA ALA A 44 4.61 -4.65 -4.18
C ALA A 44 3.32 -4.01 -4.63
N TYR A 45 3.31 -3.33 -5.78
CA TYR A 45 2.14 -2.60 -6.26
C TYR A 45 2.03 -2.60 -7.78
N ARG A 46 0.81 -2.40 -8.26
CA ARG A 46 0.52 -2.16 -9.68
C ARG A 46 -0.12 -0.80 -9.86
N LEU A 47 0.47 0.02 -10.72
CA LEU A 47 -0.03 1.37 -11.00
C LEU A 47 -1.28 1.29 -11.88
N ASN A 48 -2.32 2.05 -11.54
CA ASN A 48 -3.43 2.32 -12.44
C ASN A 48 -2.99 3.42 -13.43
N GLN A 49 -2.47 3.02 -14.57
CA GLN A 49 -1.89 3.92 -15.57
C GLN A 49 -2.88 4.99 -16.03
N GLN A 50 -4.14 4.62 -16.23
CA GLN A 50 -5.18 5.56 -16.65
C GLN A 50 -5.41 6.66 -15.61
N GLU A 51 -5.56 6.27 -14.34
CA GLU A 51 -5.75 7.25 -13.26
C GLU A 51 -4.49 8.06 -13.00
N HIS A 52 -3.31 7.45 -13.12
CA HIS A 52 -2.04 8.14 -12.98
C HIS A 52 -1.90 9.25 -14.03
N SER A 53 -2.09 8.93 -15.32
CA SER A 53 -2.04 9.91 -16.41
C SER A 53 -3.09 11.01 -16.23
N ARG A 54 -4.34 10.64 -15.90
CA ARG A 54 -5.41 11.60 -15.64
C ARG A 54 -5.04 12.57 -14.50
N ARG A 55 -4.39 12.07 -13.43
CA ARG A 55 -3.95 12.92 -12.31
C ARG A 55 -2.84 13.88 -12.71
N LEU A 56 -1.88 13.42 -13.50
CA LEU A 56 -0.83 14.28 -14.03
C LEU A 56 -1.42 15.42 -14.87
N ASP A 57 -2.32 15.11 -15.79
CA ASP A 57 -2.98 16.09 -16.64
C ASP A 57 -3.81 17.11 -15.83
N ALA A 58 -4.43 16.65 -14.74
CA ALA A 58 -5.24 17.48 -13.85
C ALA A 58 -4.43 18.21 -12.76
N GLY A 59 -3.11 18.01 -12.67
CA GLY A 59 -2.29 18.50 -11.56
C GLY A 59 -2.72 17.97 -10.18
N LEU A 60 -3.32 16.77 -10.14
CA LEU A 60 -3.86 16.18 -8.92
C LEU A 60 -2.82 15.27 -8.26
N GLY A 61 -2.34 15.67 -7.09
CA GLY A 61 -1.47 14.84 -6.24
C GLY A 61 -2.22 13.73 -5.50
N SER A 62 -1.57 13.18 -4.46
CA SER A 62 -2.18 12.19 -3.58
C SER A 62 -3.29 12.79 -2.69
N LEU A 63 -4.35 12.02 -2.48
CA LEU A 63 -5.51 12.39 -1.67
C LEU A 63 -5.40 11.71 -0.29
N CYS A 64 -4.80 12.37 0.71
CA CYS A 64 -4.54 11.76 2.02
C CYS A 64 -5.55 12.13 3.12
N ALA A 65 -6.48 13.06 2.87
CA ALA A 65 -7.47 13.47 3.86
C ALA A 65 -8.62 12.46 3.95
N SER A 66 -8.72 11.78 5.09
CA SER A 66 -9.68 10.67 5.32
C SER A 66 -11.15 11.09 5.09
N ASP A 67 -11.52 12.29 5.53
CA ASP A 67 -12.89 12.81 5.35
C ASP A 67 -13.23 13.11 3.86
N GLN A 68 -12.23 13.51 3.07
CA GLN A 68 -12.40 13.71 1.63
C GLN A 68 -12.54 12.36 0.91
N LEU A 69 -11.75 11.36 1.30
CA LEU A 69 -11.84 10.01 0.75
C LEU A 69 -13.17 9.33 1.10
N ASP A 70 -13.66 9.53 2.32
CA ASP A 70 -14.97 9.02 2.74
C ASP A 70 -16.10 9.64 1.90
N MET A 71 -16.02 10.96 1.69
CA MET A 71 -16.94 11.68 0.81
C MET A 71 -16.88 11.17 -0.64
N LEU A 72 -15.66 10.99 -1.19
CA LEU A 72 -15.48 10.47 -2.53
C LEU A 72 -16.00 9.03 -2.68
N LEU A 73 -15.85 8.18 -1.66
CA LEU A 73 -16.43 6.84 -1.66
C LEU A 73 -17.95 6.82 -1.68
N GLY A 74 -18.57 7.81 -1.04
CA GLY A 74 -20.02 7.98 -1.05
C GLY A 74 -20.59 8.42 -2.42
N LEU A 75 -19.77 8.99 -3.28
CA LEU A 75 -20.17 9.38 -4.63
C LEU A 75 -19.93 8.24 -5.63
N PRO A 76 -20.88 7.91 -6.52
CA PRO A 76 -20.65 6.97 -7.59
C PRO A 76 -19.56 7.50 -8.55
N SER A 77 -18.68 6.61 -9.03
CA SER A 77 -17.63 7.00 -9.98
C SER A 77 -18.24 7.29 -11.35
N GLY A 78 -17.87 8.45 -11.92
CA GLY A 78 -18.28 8.81 -13.28
C GLY A 78 -19.75 9.18 -13.45
N LEU A 79 -20.56 9.20 -12.39
CA LEU A 79 -21.98 9.58 -12.46
C LEU A 79 -22.22 10.91 -11.74
N PRO A 80 -22.98 11.84 -12.34
CA PRO A 80 -23.33 13.12 -11.71
C PRO A 80 -24.34 12.92 -10.57
N VAL A 81 -24.14 13.62 -9.47
CA VAL A 81 -25.00 13.62 -8.28
C VAL A 81 -25.43 15.05 -8.00
N PRO A 82 -26.73 15.34 -7.74
CA PRO A 82 -27.19 16.65 -7.33
C PRO A 82 -26.59 17.07 -5.99
N VAL A 83 -26.04 18.29 -5.90
CA VAL A 83 -25.42 18.82 -4.66
C VAL A 83 -26.45 18.98 -3.54
N GLU A 84 -27.71 19.25 -3.86
CA GLU A 84 -28.81 19.32 -2.90
C GLU A 84 -29.12 17.98 -2.21
N SER A 85 -28.81 16.83 -2.85
CA SER A 85 -28.98 15.51 -2.24
C SER A 85 -27.94 15.22 -1.16
N LEU A 86 -26.88 15.99 -1.10
CA LEU A 86 -25.81 15.85 -0.12
C LEU A 86 -26.18 16.51 1.21
N THR A 87 -25.74 15.90 2.31
CA THR A 87 -25.87 16.48 3.65
C THR A 87 -25.06 17.77 3.80
N ALA A 88 -25.37 18.58 4.81
CA ALA A 88 -24.60 19.80 5.11
C ALA A 88 -23.12 19.51 5.41
N ARG A 89 -22.82 18.35 6.02
CA ARG A 89 -21.44 17.89 6.28
C ARG A 89 -20.71 17.57 4.97
N GLU A 90 -21.33 16.79 4.11
CA GLU A 90 -20.75 16.41 2.81
C GLU A 90 -20.51 17.63 1.92
N ARG A 91 -21.45 18.58 1.87
CA ARG A 91 -21.26 19.85 1.15
C ARG A 91 -20.09 20.69 1.68
N ARG A 92 -19.79 20.64 3.01
CA ARG A 92 -18.58 21.30 3.56
C ARG A 92 -17.32 20.58 3.12
N THR A 93 -17.28 19.24 3.19
CA THR A 93 -16.14 18.43 2.74
C THR A 93 -15.92 18.59 1.24
N LEU A 94 -16.99 18.56 0.44
CA LEU A 94 -16.96 18.76 -1.00
C LEU A 94 -16.18 20.03 -1.40
N ARG A 95 -16.34 21.15 -0.66
CA ARG A 95 -15.63 22.41 -0.96
C ARG A 95 -14.12 22.33 -0.78
N ARG A 96 -13.62 21.35 0.00
CA ARG A 96 -12.19 21.15 0.28
C ARG A 96 -11.54 20.10 -0.61
N ILE A 97 -12.33 19.35 -1.39
CA ILE A 97 -11.81 18.36 -2.32
C ILE A 97 -11.11 19.09 -3.47
N PRO A 98 -9.85 18.73 -3.79
CA PRO A 98 -9.08 19.35 -4.85
C PRO A 98 -9.78 19.25 -6.22
N SER A 99 -9.57 20.24 -7.06
CA SER A 99 -9.91 20.18 -8.49
C SER A 99 -9.18 19.00 -9.13
N GLY A 100 -9.81 18.34 -10.11
CA GLY A 100 -9.27 17.12 -10.71
C GLY A 100 -9.67 15.84 -9.98
N ALA A 101 -10.05 15.86 -8.69
CA ALA A 101 -10.66 14.71 -8.03
C ALA A 101 -12.14 14.54 -8.36
N LEU A 102 -12.81 15.65 -8.62
CA LEU A 102 -14.21 15.73 -9.05
C LEU A 102 -14.44 16.92 -9.96
N GLU A 103 -15.50 16.86 -10.75
CA GLU A 103 -16.03 17.95 -11.55
C GLU A 103 -17.27 18.54 -10.88
N ARG A 104 -17.41 19.87 -11.01
CA ARG A 104 -18.62 20.61 -10.60
C ARG A 104 -19.22 21.32 -11.80
N SER A 105 -20.46 21.00 -12.13
CA SER A 105 -21.19 21.60 -13.22
C SER A 105 -22.58 22.05 -12.74
N GLY A 106 -22.72 23.37 -12.50
CA GLY A 106 -23.95 23.92 -11.93
C GLY A 106 -24.26 23.31 -10.57
N HIS A 107 -25.42 22.65 -10.47
CA HIS A 107 -25.88 21.95 -9.26
C HIS A 107 -25.47 20.47 -9.17
N LEU A 108 -24.63 20.01 -10.10
CA LEU A 108 -24.16 18.63 -10.16
C LEU A 108 -22.70 18.52 -9.73
N VAL A 109 -22.36 17.40 -9.11
CA VAL A 109 -20.98 16.99 -8.81
C VAL A 109 -20.76 15.58 -9.32
N GLN A 110 -19.62 15.35 -9.97
CA GLN A 110 -19.22 14.06 -10.51
C GLN A 110 -17.83 13.67 -10.04
N ARG A 111 -17.68 12.48 -9.45
CA ARG A 111 -16.40 11.97 -9.02
C ARG A 111 -15.63 11.39 -10.21
N HIS A 112 -14.40 11.85 -10.39
CA HIS A 112 -13.43 11.29 -11.35
C HIS A 112 -12.35 10.45 -10.67
N ALA A 113 -11.92 10.87 -9.46
CA ALA A 113 -10.85 10.18 -8.75
C ALA A 113 -11.21 8.73 -8.40
N VAL A 114 -10.29 7.84 -8.72
CA VAL A 114 -10.28 6.44 -8.30
C VAL A 114 -8.94 6.10 -7.63
N GLN A 115 -8.77 4.88 -7.14
CA GLN A 115 -7.50 4.47 -6.55
C GLN A 115 -6.39 4.47 -7.62
N PRO A 116 -5.24 5.16 -7.36
CA PRO A 116 -4.17 5.33 -8.34
C PRO A 116 -3.30 4.10 -8.51
N LEU A 117 -3.37 3.17 -7.57
CA LEU A 117 -2.65 1.90 -7.62
C LEU A 117 -3.36 0.82 -6.81
N MET A 118 -2.92 -0.43 -6.99
CA MET A 118 -3.28 -1.56 -6.16
C MET A 118 -2.02 -2.04 -5.42
N VAL A 119 -2.12 -2.23 -4.11
CA VAL A 119 -1.05 -2.84 -3.32
C VAL A 119 -1.31 -4.33 -3.26
N ASP A 120 -0.38 -5.12 -3.80
CA ASP A 120 -0.46 -6.57 -3.85
C ASP A 120 0.12 -7.18 -2.57
N MET A 121 1.29 -6.70 -2.11
CA MET A 121 1.96 -7.23 -0.92
C MET A 121 2.73 -6.14 -0.17
N VAL A 122 2.85 -6.30 1.14
CA VAL A 122 3.80 -5.57 1.98
C VAL A 122 4.74 -6.59 2.62
N LEU A 123 6.05 -6.42 2.37
CA LEU A 123 7.13 -7.20 2.98
C LEU A 123 7.79 -6.33 4.05
N VAL A 124 7.78 -6.79 5.29
CA VAL A 124 8.29 -6.07 6.47
C VAL A 124 9.62 -6.68 6.89
N PRO A 125 10.77 -6.01 6.68
CA PRO A 125 12.05 -6.45 7.21
C PRO A 125 12.08 -6.36 8.73
N VAL A 126 12.45 -7.44 9.41
CA VAL A 126 12.44 -7.48 10.87
C VAL A 126 13.67 -8.23 11.42
N ARG A 127 14.08 -7.87 12.63
CA ARG A 127 15.17 -8.56 13.34
C ARG A 127 14.67 -9.72 14.20
N GLY A 128 13.47 -9.60 14.74
CA GLY A 128 12.86 -10.61 15.61
C GLY A 128 11.47 -10.98 15.15
N TRP A 129 11.15 -12.26 15.11
CA TRP A 129 9.91 -12.73 14.53
C TRP A 129 8.66 -12.34 15.31
N ARG A 130 8.72 -12.27 16.67
CA ARG A 130 7.55 -11.88 17.49
C ARG A 130 7.14 -10.43 17.24
N SER A 131 8.09 -9.51 17.21
CA SER A 131 7.80 -8.13 16.81
C SER A 131 7.40 -8.04 15.33
N GLY A 132 7.99 -8.89 14.49
CA GLY A 132 7.66 -8.99 13.06
C GLY A 132 6.20 -9.36 12.80
N LEU A 133 5.64 -10.28 13.56
CA LEU A 133 4.20 -10.63 13.49
C LEU A 133 3.32 -9.42 13.82
N GLN A 134 3.68 -8.64 14.83
CA GLN A 134 2.94 -7.42 15.21
C GLN A 134 3.05 -6.35 14.11
N ASP A 135 4.24 -6.12 13.59
CA ASP A 135 4.49 -5.12 12.57
C ASP A 135 3.82 -5.48 11.25
N ALA A 136 3.94 -6.73 10.77
CA ALA A 136 3.24 -7.22 9.60
C ALA A 136 1.71 -7.24 9.80
N GLY A 137 1.26 -7.52 11.03
CA GLY A 137 -0.16 -7.52 11.41
C GLY A 137 -0.87 -6.20 11.15
N ARG A 138 -0.15 -5.05 11.24
CA ARG A 138 -0.70 -3.71 10.97
C ARG A 138 -1.20 -3.55 9.54
N PHE A 139 -0.68 -4.31 8.59
CA PHE A 139 -1.05 -4.26 7.18
C PHE A 139 -2.21 -5.20 6.82
N ALA A 140 -2.75 -5.94 7.80
CA ALA A 140 -3.86 -6.89 7.59
C ALA A 140 -5.09 -6.32 6.86
N PRO A 141 -5.50 -5.05 7.08
CA PRO A 141 -6.66 -4.48 6.41
C PRO A 141 -6.39 -4.05 4.97
N PHE A 142 -5.12 -4.03 4.52
CA PHE A 142 -4.72 -3.28 3.33
C PHE A 142 -4.18 -4.15 2.20
N ALA A 143 -3.36 -5.18 2.54
CA ALA A 143 -2.65 -5.98 1.55
C ALA A 143 -2.31 -7.38 2.07
N MET A 144 -1.88 -8.26 1.18
CA MET A 144 -1.14 -9.46 1.54
C MET A 144 0.15 -9.04 2.26
N ARG A 145 0.57 -9.80 3.28
CA ARG A 145 1.67 -9.41 4.15
C ARG A 145 2.65 -10.53 4.40
N MET A 146 3.91 -10.17 4.38
CA MET A 146 5.02 -11.03 4.75
C MET A 146 5.96 -10.29 5.68
N MET A 147 6.73 -11.03 6.46
CA MET A 147 7.92 -10.52 7.13
C MET A 147 9.15 -11.23 6.57
N SER A 148 10.29 -10.51 6.55
CA SER A 148 11.58 -11.09 6.22
C SER A 148 12.53 -11.03 7.40
N LEU A 149 13.17 -12.17 7.66
CA LEU A 149 14.20 -12.38 8.69
C LEU A 149 15.55 -12.60 8.01
N THR A 150 16.61 -12.12 8.63
CA THR A 150 18.00 -12.35 8.16
C THR A 150 18.55 -13.73 8.52
N SER A 151 17.89 -14.44 9.44
CA SER A 151 18.23 -15.81 9.81
C SER A 151 17.03 -16.51 10.43
N ALA A 152 16.98 -17.84 10.35
CA ALA A 152 15.97 -18.64 11.02
C ALA A 152 16.13 -18.54 12.54
N PRO A 153 15.04 -18.32 13.30
CA PRO A 153 15.11 -18.33 14.75
C PRO A 153 15.28 -19.76 15.29
N SER A 154 15.74 -19.90 16.52
CA SER A 154 15.86 -21.20 17.20
C SER A 154 14.52 -21.89 17.39
N ASP A 155 13.43 -21.12 17.54
CA ASP A 155 12.06 -21.63 17.72
C ASP A 155 11.24 -21.45 16.42
N VAL A 156 11.65 -22.21 15.39
CA VAL A 156 10.99 -22.17 14.07
C VAL A 156 9.55 -22.71 14.15
N GLN A 157 9.30 -23.69 15.00
CA GLN A 157 7.96 -24.31 15.11
C GLN A 157 6.91 -23.32 15.59
N SER A 158 7.20 -22.55 16.66
CA SER A 158 6.30 -21.51 17.15
C SER A 158 6.11 -20.41 16.13
N LEU A 159 7.19 -19.99 15.44
CA LEU A 159 7.10 -19.02 14.35
C LEU A 159 6.13 -19.48 13.27
N VAL A 160 6.31 -20.70 12.74
CA VAL A 160 5.48 -21.25 11.65
C VAL A 160 4.02 -21.35 12.08
N LEU A 161 3.77 -21.81 13.31
CA LEU A 161 2.41 -21.94 13.85
C LEU A 161 1.71 -20.59 13.96
N GLU A 162 2.36 -19.60 14.59
CA GLU A 162 1.77 -18.27 14.80
C GLU A 162 1.60 -17.51 13.49
N ALA A 163 2.62 -17.51 12.62
CA ALA A 163 2.55 -16.85 11.31
C ALA A 163 1.43 -17.43 10.44
N SER A 164 1.31 -18.75 10.38
CA SER A 164 0.24 -19.46 9.68
C SER A 164 -1.15 -19.10 10.22
N TYR A 165 -1.30 -19.05 11.55
CA TYR A 165 -2.56 -18.68 12.21
C TYR A 165 -3.00 -17.26 11.78
N TYR A 166 -2.08 -16.29 11.81
CA TYR A 166 -2.36 -14.92 11.40
C TYR A 166 -2.37 -14.71 9.88
N GLY A 167 -1.95 -15.69 9.08
CA GLY A 167 -1.84 -15.60 7.62
C GLY A 167 -0.74 -14.63 7.16
N ILE A 168 0.34 -14.55 7.93
CA ILE A 168 1.53 -13.74 7.62
C ILE A 168 2.56 -14.67 6.99
N GLY A 169 3.03 -14.31 5.78
CA GLY A 169 4.14 -15.02 5.15
C GLY A 169 5.45 -14.79 5.90
N VAL A 170 6.34 -15.77 5.85
CA VAL A 170 7.67 -15.68 6.45
C VAL A 170 8.72 -16.04 5.40
N LEU A 171 9.60 -15.09 5.13
CA LEU A 171 10.79 -15.25 4.32
C LEU A 171 12.01 -15.22 5.24
N VAL A 172 12.89 -16.19 5.14
CA VAL A 172 14.23 -16.16 5.73
C VAL A 172 15.21 -15.91 4.58
N ALA A 173 16.06 -14.88 4.72
CA ALA A 173 17.08 -14.53 3.75
C ALA A 173 18.43 -14.50 4.46
N ASP A 174 19.15 -15.63 4.44
CA ASP A 174 20.47 -15.81 5.05
C ASP A 174 21.53 -15.75 3.95
N GLY A 175 22.16 -14.58 3.82
CA GLY A 175 23.06 -14.32 2.71
C GLY A 175 22.36 -14.45 1.35
N ASP A 176 22.88 -15.33 0.49
CA ASP A 176 22.31 -15.62 -0.84
C ASP A 176 21.18 -16.67 -0.78
N ASP A 177 21.03 -17.40 0.33
CA ASP A 177 20.01 -18.41 0.52
C ASP A 177 18.71 -17.75 0.97
N GLN A 178 17.62 -18.14 0.29
CA GLN A 178 16.29 -17.61 0.59
C GLN A 178 15.27 -18.73 0.66
N GLU A 179 14.55 -18.79 1.76
CA GLU A 179 13.53 -19.79 2.00
C GLU A 179 12.23 -19.17 2.48
N VAL A 180 11.13 -19.55 1.85
CA VAL A 180 9.79 -19.20 2.32
C VAL A 180 9.31 -20.27 3.28
N LEU A 181 9.45 -20.01 4.58
CA LEU A 181 9.00 -20.93 5.64
C LEU A 181 7.48 -21.01 5.74
N VAL A 182 6.79 -19.90 5.51
CA VAL A 182 5.33 -19.82 5.53
C VAL A 182 4.86 -19.02 4.33
N PRO A 183 4.01 -19.56 3.46
CA PRO A 183 3.42 -18.80 2.37
C PRO A 183 2.43 -17.77 2.91
N PRO A 184 2.36 -16.55 2.34
CA PRO A 184 1.42 -15.54 2.77
C PRO A 184 -0.01 -15.93 2.38
N ARG A 185 -0.97 -15.61 3.24
CA ARG A 185 -2.38 -15.77 2.89
C ARG A 185 -2.79 -14.69 1.89
N PRO A 186 -3.43 -15.02 0.77
CA PRO A 186 -3.93 -14.04 -0.19
C PRO A 186 -4.85 -13.01 0.47
N PHE A 187 -4.69 -11.75 0.10
CA PHE A 187 -5.55 -10.67 0.54
C PHE A 187 -6.75 -10.53 -0.38
N ILE A 188 -7.95 -10.67 0.19
CA ILE A 188 -9.21 -10.47 -0.54
C ILE A 188 -9.89 -9.24 0.01
N ARG A 189 -9.94 -8.17 -0.79
CA ARG A 189 -10.65 -6.94 -0.43
C ARG A 189 -12.15 -7.16 -0.49
N ARG A 190 -12.81 -7.17 0.66
CA ARG A 190 -14.26 -7.40 0.75
C ARG A 190 -15.07 -6.11 0.57
N ARG A 191 -14.50 -4.95 0.90
CA ARG A 191 -15.14 -3.64 0.76
C ARG A 191 -14.10 -2.54 0.61
N HIS A 192 -14.50 -1.45 -0.03
CA HIS A 192 -13.70 -0.23 -0.09
C HIS A 192 -14.01 0.63 1.15
N THR A 193 -12.95 1.13 1.79
CA THR A 193 -13.03 2.02 2.96
C THR A 193 -12.14 3.23 2.75
N ALA A 194 -12.45 4.35 3.41
CA ALA A 194 -11.60 5.55 3.37
C ALA A 194 -10.17 5.23 3.87
N ALA A 195 -10.03 4.43 4.93
CA ALA A 195 -8.72 4.02 5.44
C ALA A 195 -7.94 3.17 4.43
N GLY A 196 -8.62 2.25 3.73
CA GLY A 196 -7.98 1.46 2.66
C GLY A 196 -7.56 2.30 1.47
N TRP A 197 -8.36 3.30 1.09
CA TRP A 197 -7.98 4.24 0.04
C TRP A 197 -6.84 5.17 0.50
N GLN A 198 -6.90 5.68 1.73
CA GLN A 198 -5.83 6.51 2.30
C GLN A 198 -4.48 5.78 2.32
N PHE A 199 -4.47 4.49 2.68
CA PHE A 199 -3.27 3.66 2.61
C PHE A 199 -2.70 3.61 1.18
N VAL A 200 -3.54 3.39 0.19
CA VAL A 200 -3.16 3.40 -1.23
C VAL A 200 -2.58 4.78 -1.64
N GLU A 201 -3.18 5.88 -1.19
CA GLU A 201 -2.70 7.23 -1.48
C GLU A 201 -1.33 7.53 -0.82
N GLN A 202 -1.11 7.02 0.40
CA GLN A 202 0.19 7.13 1.08
C GLN A 202 1.29 6.38 0.30
N VAL A 203 0.98 5.18 -0.20
CA VAL A 203 1.89 4.45 -1.09
C VAL A 203 2.14 5.26 -2.37
N TYR A 204 1.07 5.72 -3.02
CA TYR A 204 1.16 6.49 -4.26
C TYR A 204 2.03 7.74 -4.12
N GLN A 205 1.91 8.47 -3.01
CA GLN A 205 2.72 9.64 -2.70
C GLN A 205 4.23 9.35 -2.71
N GLN A 206 4.63 8.13 -2.31
CA GLN A 206 6.04 7.76 -2.20
C GLN A 206 6.59 7.09 -3.46
N VAL A 207 5.71 6.50 -4.29
CA VAL A 207 6.13 5.82 -5.52
C VAL A 207 6.07 6.72 -6.76
N GLN A 208 5.40 7.87 -6.66
CA GLN A 208 5.42 8.86 -7.75
C GLN A 208 6.86 9.26 -8.06
N PRO A 209 7.26 9.36 -9.35
CA PRO A 209 8.48 10.03 -9.71
C PRO A 209 8.39 11.46 -9.16
N GLN A 210 9.30 11.82 -8.25
CA GLN A 210 9.43 13.21 -7.86
C GLN A 210 9.88 13.96 -9.11
N HIS A 211 9.00 14.73 -9.71
CA HIS A 211 9.41 15.69 -10.72
C HIS A 211 10.27 16.75 -10.02
N LEU A 212 11.59 16.55 -10.10
CA LEU A 212 12.61 17.56 -9.84
C LEU A 212 12.64 18.56 -10.99
#